data_f577680ce22aa1b74073d3d87d2e4280
#
_entry.id   f577680ce22aa1b74073d3d87d2e4280
#
_cell.length_a   1.000
_cell.length_b   1.000
_cell.length_c   1.000
_cell.angle_alpha   90.00
_cell.angle_beta   90.00
_cell.angle_gamma   90.00
#
_symmetry.space_group_name_H-M   'P 1'
#
loop_
_entity.id
_entity.type
_entity.pdbx_description
1 polymer ?
#
loop_
_entity_poly.entity_id
_entity_poly.type
_entity_poly.pdbx_seq_one_letter_code
_entity_poly.pdbx_strand_id
1 'polypeptide(L)'
;MNHLNLKKRAMQLAAVLLSLAVLLPSVPAAFASQSAAEGTVVVFSESGITAADESGLSIDGTTLTIEQAGTYVLSGTCSDGSVKVKKGVSGVTLVLSGLDLTSSTTAPITCGKSSGVTILAAEGTENALTDAAANNGDNYPDNADAENAVIKCKDGSQVTIGGTGTLTVTANGKNGIKSGATTDEEGTAWLVIEDLTLTINAPVNDAVNAEASLTVKSGTITIDAGDDALHADYALAIGESGTAGPTITINSCYEGLAGANLLVASGAITIYSEDDCLNAANSDLTGYDFTMDITGGTIWAYSASDDGLDSNGSLTISGGTLTVWTANTADNQALDADGTITVSGGTVFAAGGSAGMGMTLSASQPYVTFGTQASQPGQGGRQQNGGNAPGGQQNGSTPPSMPDGQSGSQPQQPGGAQTTGTQQTPPEKPQGSPDGSSAPEPPTGGGQPGQDAQQGTSGAPDGQGGQGGMVQPGGVSSLGIQSGSAVTVQDADGNTLFDGEAPCAVSTVFFSSPDLTDGETAALTSDGEGVATATASTDGSGTSQTITPAAQAAAAASSQKWLALGLVTAAGVAAVVGAAIAVKKSKKKD
;
A
#
# COMPACT_ATOMS: atom_id res chain seq x y z
N MET A 1 27.79 -14.44 21.40
CA MET A 1 26.98 -13.25 21.70
C MET A 1 27.57 -12.11 20.87
N ASN A 2 27.07 -11.56 19.93
CA ASN A 2 26.09 -11.89 18.93
C ASN A 2 26.13 -10.73 17.94
N HIS A 3 26.76 -10.93 16.79
CA HIS A 3 26.74 -9.99 15.68
C HIS A 3 25.29 -9.63 15.31
N LEU A 4 24.36 -10.57 15.48
CA LEU A 4 22.92 -10.36 15.24
C LEU A 4 22.29 -9.29 16.17
N ASN A 5 22.70 -9.29 17.47
CA ASN A 5 22.19 -8.31 18.44
C ASN A 5 22.78 -6.90 18.24
N LEU A 6 23.96 -6.81 17.63
CA LEU A 6 24.55 -5.51 17.29
C LEU A 6 23.87 -4.91 16.05
N LYS A 7 23.53 -5.74 15.06
CA LYS A 7 22.76 -5.33 13.87
C LYS A 7 21.34 -4.89 14.25
N LYS A 8 20.63 -5.65 15.10
CA LYS A 8 19.32 -5.25 15.63
C LYS A 8 19.36 -3.90 16.36
N ARG A 9 20.39 -3.66 17.19
CA ARG A 9 20.54 -2.37 17.90
C ARG A 9 20.93 -1.22 16.97
N ALA A 10 21.73 -1.46 15.94
CA ALA A 10 22.07 -0.44 14.95
C ALA A 10 20.87 -0.07 14.07
N MET A 11 20.01 -1.04 13.70
CA MET A 11 18.80 -0.81 12.92
C MET A 11 17.69 -0.19 13.75
N GLN A 12 17.49 -0.57 15.00
CA GLN A 12 16.59 0.13 15.93
C GLN A 12 17.04 1.57 16.19
N LEU A 13 18.37 1.84 16.20
CA LEU A 13 18.88 3.21 16.26
C LEU A 13 18.61 3.98 14.96
N ALA A 14 18.61 3.31 13.80
CA ALA A 14 18.29 3.94 12.52
C ALA A 14 16.80 4.28 12.41
N ALA A 15 15.91 3.40 12.88
CA ALA A 15 14.47 3.66 12.93
C ALA A 15 14.12 4.78 13.92
N VAL A 16 14.76 4.78 15.10
CA VAL A 16 14.61 5.87 16.10
C VAL A 16 15.27 7.17 15.60
N LEU A 17 16.34 7.08 14.80
CA LEU A 17 16.95 8.25 14.17
C LEU A 17 16.10 8.79 13.00
N LEU A 18 15.31 7.96 12.31
CA LEU A 18 14.38 8.44 11.30
C LEU A 18 13.20 9.20 11.95
N SER A 19 12.70 8.74 13.09
CA SER A 19 11.69 9.49 13.88
C SER A 19 12.28 10.73 14.57
N LEU A 20 13.60 10.81 14.78
CA LEU A 20 14.30 11.96 15.35
C LEU A 20 14.90 12.89 14.27
N ALA A 21 15.14 12.40 13.03
CA ALA A 21 15.65 13.19 11.91
C ALA A 21 14.64 14.23 11.41
N VAL A 22 13.35 14.10 11.74
CA VAL A 22 12.31 15.12 11.50
C VAL A 22 12.58 16.43 12.27
N LEU A 23 13.56 16.45 13.19
CA LEU A 23 13.94 17.64 13.99
C LEU A 23 15.25 18.30 13.54
N LEU A 24 15.85 17.89 12.43
CA LEU A 24 16.89 18.72 11.83
C LEU A 24 16.24 19.95 11.18
N PRO A 25 16.74 21.18 11.46
CA PRO A 25 16.19 22.35 10.80
C PRO A 25 16.32 22.13 9.29
N SER A 26 15.19 22.07 8.60
CA SER A 26 15.12 22.08 7.15
C SER A 26 15.84 23.34 6.68
N VAL A 27 17.05 23.19 6.17
CA VAL A 27 17.58 24.18 5.24
C VAL A 27 16.66 24.02 4.03
N PRO A 28 15.85 25.02 3.67
CA PRO A 28 15.11 24.94 2.43
C PRO A 28 16.19 24.89 1.34
N ALA A 29 16.40 23.74 0.74
CA ALA A 29 17.02 23.66 -0.56
C ALA A 29 16.00 24.29 -1.53
N ALA A 30 15.96 25.61 -1.56
CA ALA A 30 15.43 26.32 -2.69
C ALA A 30 16.32 25.88 -3.86
N PHE A 31 15.88 24.91 -4.64
CA PHE A 31 16.39 24.76 -5.99
C PHE A 31 15.98 26.04 -6.72
N ALA A 32 16.84 27.07 -6.61
CA ALA A 32 16.75 28.25 -7.42
C ALA A 32 16.68 27.75 -8.88
N SER A 33 15.77 28.31 -9.66
CA SER A 33 15.61 28.05 -11.09
C SER A 33 16.97 27.72 -11.71
N GLN A 34 17.17 26.45 -12.05
CA GLN A 34 18.46 25.95 -12.49
C GLN A 34 18.66 26.43 -13.92
N SER A 35 19.23 27.62 -14.06
CA SER A 35 19.82 28.05 -15.35
C SER A 35 20.76 26.95 -15.80
N ALA A 36 20.67 26.52 -17.07
CA ALA A 36 21.39 25.44 -17.72
C ALA A 36 22.50 24.83 -16.85
N ALA A 37 22.28 23.64 -16.32
CA ALA A 37 23.14 23.03 -15.32
C ALA A 37 24.59 23.08 -15.77
N GLU A 38 25.47 23.77 -15.01
CA GLU A 38 26.90 23.73 -15.28
C GLU A 38 27.39 22.30 -15.00
N GLY A 39 27.79 21.58 -16.05
CA GLY A 39 28.27 20.21 -15.95
C GLY A 39 28.83 19.69 -17.27
N THR A 40 29.42 18.52 -17.23
CA THR A 40 29.89 17.83 -18.42
C THR A 40 28.70 17.34 -19.24
N VAL A 41 28.53 17.90 -20.44
CA VAL A 41 27.47 17.50 -21.36
C VAL A 41 27.83 16.18 -22.00
N VAL A 42 26.93 15.21 -21.94
CA VAL A 42 27.03 13.88 -22.53
C VAL A 42 25.80 13.61 -23.38
N VAL A 43 26.01 13.27 -24.64
CA VAL A 43 24.93 13.01 -25.59
C VAL A 43 24.98 11.55 -26.05
N PHE A 44 23.90 10.85 -25.87
CA PHE A 44 23.66 9.49 -26.31
C PHE A 44 23.09 9.48 -27.74
N SER A 45 23.54 8.53 -28.54
CA SER A 45 22.97 8.23 -29.85
C SER A 45 23.14 6.75 -30.20
N GLU A 46 22.46 6.28 -31.25
CA GLU A 46 22.57 4.91 -31.74
C GLU A 46 23.99 4.53 -32.16
N SER A 47 24.84 5.51 -32.47
CA SER A 47 26.21 5.28 -32.93
C SER A 47 27.27 5.35 -31.83
N GLY A 48 26.85 5.69 -30.58
CA GLY A 48 27.74 5.86 -29.44
C GLY A 48 27.48 7.14 -28.66
N ILE A 49 28.36 7.40 -27.72
CA ILE A 49 28.29 8.51 -26.78
C ILE A 49 29.34 9.57 -27.16
N THR A 50 28.97 10.84 -27.06
CA THR A 50 29.90 11.97 -27.14
C THR A 50 29.84 12.78 -25.82
N ALA A 51 31.00 13.15 -25.29
CA ALA A 51 31.10 13.98 -24.10
C ALA A 51 31.90 15.26 -24.41
N ALA A 52 31.50 16.38 -23.81
CA ALA A 52 32.23 17.67 -23.95
C ALA A 52 33.59 17.63 -23.25
N ASP A 53 33.72 16.84 -22.19
CA ASP A 53 34.96 16.52 -21.50
C ASP A 53 34.88 15.06 -21.03
N GLU A 54 35.87 14.26 -21.38
CA GLU A 54 35.94 12.84 -21.00
C GLU A 54 36.70 12.60 -19.69
N SER A 55 37.14 13.65 -18.99
CA SER A 55 37.83 13.52 -17.70
C SER A 55 36.90 12.89 -16.68
N GLY A 56 37.30 11.75 -16.09
CA GLY A 56 36.48 11.01 -15.14
C GLY A 56 35.34 10.21 -15.75
N LEU A 57 35.33 10.03 -17.06
CA LEU A 57 34.44 9.18 -17.83
C LEU A 57 35.20 8.04 -18.48
N SER A 58 34.55 6.91 -18.64
CA SER A 58 34.96 5.83 -19.55
C SER A 58 33.78 5.51 -20.46
N ILE A 59 34.02 5.55 -21.76
CA ILE A 59 32.99 5.31 -22.79
C ILE A 59 33.37 4.05 -23.54
N ASP A 60 32.45 3.08 -23.56
CA ASP A 60 32.59 1.85 -24.39
C ASP A 60 31.29 1.66 -25.18
N GLY A 61 31.35 2.03 -26.47
CA GLY A 61 30.18 2.04 -27.34
C GLY A 61 29.09 2.97 -26.83
N THR A 62 27.99 2.39 -26.37
CA THR A 62 26.83 3.07 -25.79
C THR A 62 26.74 2.93 -24.24
N THR A 63 27.83 2.43 -23.63
CA THR A 63 27.95 2.36 -22.15
C THR A 63 28.82 3.50 -21.67
N LEU A 64 28.24 4.32 -20.75
CA LEU A 64 28.94 5.37 -20.03
C LEU A 64 29.27 4.88 -18.62
N THR A 65 30.54 4.97 -18.21
CA THR A 65 30.94 4.76 -16.81
C THR A 65 31.46 6.08 -16.23
N ILE A 66 30.86 6.51 -15.12
CA ILE A 66 31.25 7.71 -14.39
C ILE A 66 32.18 7.27 -13.26
N GLU A 67 33.40 7.79 -13.25
CA GLU A 67 34.49 7.40 -12.37
C GLU A 67 34.88 8.47 -11.33
N GLN A 68 34.30 9.69 -11.43
CA GLN A 68 34.62 10.80 -10.55
C GLN A 68 33.35 11.57 -10.13
N ALA A 69 33.44 12.27 -9.00
CA ALA A 69 32.43 13.23 -8.56
C ALA A 69 32.28 14.34 -9.63
N GLY A 70 31.06 14.84 -9.79
CA GLY A 70 30.76 15.90 -10.75
C GLY A 70 29.31 15.92 -11.17
N THR A 71 28.97 16.93 -11.97
CA THR A 71 27.66 17.05 -12.62
C THR A 71 27.78 16.65 -14.09
N TYR A 72 26.92 15.73 -14.52
CA TYR A 72 26.87 15.18 -15.86
C TYR A 72 25.48 15.41 -16.43
N VAL A 73 25.40 16.19 -17.52
CA VAL A 73 24.13 16.50 -18.20
C VAL A 73 23.95 15.50 -19.34
N LEU A 74 22.99 14.60 -19.15
CA LEU A 74 22.74 13.47 -20.05
C LEU A 74 21.54 13.78 -20.94
N SER A 75 21.70 13.60 -22.25
CA SER A 75 20.65 13.85 -23.24
C SER A 75 20.77 12.91 -24.45
N GLY A 76 19.75 12.95 -25.31
CA GLY A 76 19.72 12.18 -26.56
C GLY A 76 18.95 10.88 -26.44
N THR A 77 18.95 10.11 -27.54
CA THR A 77 18.17 8.86 -27.65
C THR A 77 19.12 7.71 -28.02
N CYS A 78 18.99 6.59 -27.29
CA CYS A 78 19.73 5.37 -27.59
C CYS A 78 18.90 4.16 -27.26
N SER A 79 18.69 3.28 -28.22
CA SER A 79 17.88 2.07 -28.10
C SER A 79 18.59 0.90 -27.40
N ASP A 80 19.91 0.99 -27.17
CA ASP A 80 20.65 0.04 -26.35
C ASP A 80 21.89 0.71 -25.74
N GLY A 81 21.69 1.31 -24.55
CA GLY A 81 22.73 2.03 -23.83
C GLY A 81 22.60 1.94 -22.33
N SER A 82 23.66 2.32 -21.62
CA SER A 82 23.64 2.31 -20.15
C SER A 82 24.57 3.35 -19.53
N VAL A 83 24.22 3.80 -18.32
CA VAL A 83 25.02 4.66 -17.45
C VAL A 83 25.37 3.89 -16.17
N LYS A 84 26.65 3.85 -15.84
CA LYS A 84 27.16 3.18 -14.63
C LYS A 84 27.96 4.16 -13.79
N VAL A 85 27.56 4.40 -12.53
CA VAL A 85 28.40 5.10 -11.56
C VAL A 85 29.27 4.07 -10.87
N LYS A 86 30.58 4.27 -10.88
CA LYS A 86 31.55 3.33 -10.33
C LYS A 86 31.40 3.18 -8.80
N LYS A 87 31.66 1.99 -8.29
CA LYS A 87 31.69 1.70 -6.85
C LYS A 87 32.50 2.74 -6.07
N GLY A 88 31.92 3.27 -4.97
CA GLY A 88 32.58 4.18 -4.04
C GLY A 88 32.68 5.63 -4.55
N VAL A 89 32.18 5.94 -5.73
CA VAL A 89 32.16 7.31 -6.23
C VAL A 89 30.95 8.03 -5.66
N SER A 90 31.19 9.10 -4.92
CA SER A 90 30.16 9.92 -4.29
C SER A 90 30.21 11.36 -4.81
N GLY A 91 29.10 12.11 -4.64
CA GLY A 91 28.99 13.49 -5.17
C GLY A 91 28.78 13.51 -6.68
N VAL A 92 28.13 12.51 -7.24
CA VAL A 92 27.74 12.46 -8.64
C VAL A 92 26.33 13.02 -8.79
N THR A 93 26.14 13.96 -9.71
CA THR A 93 24.83 14.45 -10.13
C THR A 93 24.60 14.10 -11.60
N LEU A 94 23.58 13.31 -11.88
CA LEU A 94 23.11 12.98 -13.22
C LEU A 94 21.92 13.90 -13.53
N VAL A 95 22.07 14.85 -14.44
CA VAL A 95 20.98 15.72 -14.88
C VAL A 95 20.43 15.14 -16.18
N LEU A 96 19.24 14.58 -16.13
CA LEU A 96 18.53 14.06 -17.29
C LEU A 96 17.87 15.22 -18.03
N SER A 97 18.31 15.52 -19.24
CA SER A 97 17.91 16.68 -20.03
C SER A 97 17.42 16.27 -21.43
N GLY A 98 16.29 15.58 -21.50
CA GLY A 98 15.76 14.99 -22.70
C GLY A 98 16.51 13.70 -23.05
N LEU A 99 16.73 12.83 -22.07
CA LEU A 99 17.33 11.51 -22.24
C LEU A 99 16.23 10.47 -22.47
N ASP A 100 16.33 9.75 -23.59
CA ASP A 100 15.52 8.56 -23.89
C ASP A 100 16.48 7.37 -24.06
N LEU A 101 16.58 6.56 -22.99
CA LEU A 101 17.58 5.49 -22.90
C LEU A 101 16.91 4.15 -22.65
N THR A 102 17.07 3.25 -23.62
CA THR A 102 16.68 1.84 -23.47
C THR A 102 17.93 0.99 -23.27
N SER A 103 17.82 -0.10 -22.50
CA SER A 103 18.87 -1.11 -22.38
C SER A 103 18.32 -2.51 -22.64
N SER A 104 18.97 -3.27 -23.50
CA SER A 104 18.51 -4.60 -23.94
C SER A 104 18.85 -5.73 -22.97
N THR A 105 19.86 -5.56 -22.11
CA THR A 105 20.38 -6.66 -21.26
C THR A 105 20.61 -6.27 -19.80
N THR A 106 20.73 -4.99 -19.49
CA THR A 106 21.10 -4.50 -18.16
C THR A 106 20.23 -3.31 -17.74
N ALA A 107 20.49 -2.71 -16.59
CA ALA A 107 19.83 -1.48 -16.18
C ALA A 107 20.28 -0.29 -17.06
N PRO A 108 19.37 0.57 -17.54
CA PRO A 108 19.70 1.87 -18.10
C PRO A 108 20.56 2.74 -17.17
N ILE A 109 20.32 2.73 -15.86
CA ILE A 109 21.17 3.41 -14.88
C ILE A 109 21.54 2.46 -13.74
N THR A 110 22.85 2.34 -13.46
CA THR A 110 23.38 1.58 -12.30
C THR A 110 24.20 2.49 -11.40
N CYS A 111 23.78 2.66 -10.15
CA CYS A 111 24.56 3.29 -9.08
C CYS A 111 25.37 2.20 -8.36
N GLY A 112 26.70 2.27 -8.44
CA GLY A 112 27.61 1.26 -7.89
C GLY A 112 27.53 1.17 -6.36
N LYS A 113 28.04 0.08 -5.78
CA LYS A 113 28.09 -0.11 -4.32
C LYS A 113 28.77 1.07 -3.63
N SER A 114 28.21 1.53 -2.51
CA SER A 114 28.72 2.66 -1.71
C SER A 114 28.89 3.96 -2.53
N SER A 115 28.11 4.15 -3.57
CA SER A 115 28.12 5.41 -4.35
C SER A 115 27.12 6.41 -3.76
N GLY A 116 27.39 7.71 -3.95
CA GLY A 116 26.49 8.80 -3.63
C GLY A 116 26.04 9.51 -4.91
N VAL A 117 24.78 9.34 -5.29
CA VAL A 117 24.26 9.78 -6.59
C VAL A 117 22.97 10.57 -6.44
N THR A 118 22.90 11.70 -7.13
CA THR A 118 21.66 12.45 -7.32
C THR A 118 21.26 12.37 -8.79
N ILE A 119 20.05 11.91 -9.10
CA ILE A 119 19.47 11.84 -10.44
C ILE A 119 18.39 12.92 -10.52
N LEU A 120 18.54 13.89 -11.41
CA LEU A 120 17.64 15.03 -11.55
C LEU A 120 17.00 15.05 -12.94
N ALA A 121 15.67 15.00 -13.00
CA ALA A 121 14.95 15.38 -14.22
C ALA A 121 14.97 16.91 -14.35
N ALA A 122 15.62 17.42 -15.41
CA ALA A 122 15.76 18.85 -15.59
C ALA A 122 14.41 19.52 -15.88
N GLU A 123 14.27 20.77 -15.45
CA GLU A 123 13.05 21.55 -15.64
C GLU A 123 12.61 21.60 -17.11
N GLY A 124 11.33 21.32 -17.36
CA GLY A 124 10.73 21.38 -18.69
C GLY A 124 11.20 20.28 -19.64
N THR A 125 11.90 19.25 -19.16
CA THR A 125 12.31 18.11 -19.99
C THR A 125 11.48 16.87 -19.68
N GLU A 126 11.33 16.04 -20.70
CA GLU A 126 10.77 14.70 -20.61
C GLU A 126 11.91 13.69 -20.77
N ASN A 127 12.02 12.73 -19.86
CA ASN A 127 13.04 11.72 -19.84
C ASN A 127 12.39 10.33 -19.74
N ALA A 128 12.96 9.35 -20.46
CA ALA A 128 12.49 7.97 -20.45
C ALA A 128 13.65 7.00 -20.22
N LEU A 129 13.43 6.05 -19.32
CA LEU A 129 14.34 4.95 -19.07
C LEU A 129 13.57 3.64 -19.20
N THR A 130 14.04 2.76 -20.06
CA THR A 130 13.37 1.50 -20.36
C THR A 130 14.38 0.34 -20.35
N ASP A 131 14.03 -0.77 -19.72
CA ASP A 131 14.78 -2.01 -19.86
C ASP A 131 14.02 -3.04 -20.70
N ALA A 132 14.70 -4.12 -21.04
CA ALA A 132 14.11 -5.25 -21.74
C ALA A 132 13.87 -6.43 -20.78
N ALA A 133 13.01 -7.38 -21.18
CA ALA A 133 12.73 -8.59 -20.42
C ALA A 133 13.99 -9.38 -20.01
N ALA A 134 15.07 -9.28 -20.78
CA ALA A 134 16.35 -9.94 -20.49
C ALA A 134 17.08 -9.35 -19.26
N ASN A 135 16.72 -8.13 -18.79
CA ASN A 135 17.22 -7.57 -17.53
C ASN A 135 16.53 -8.20 -16.31
N ASN A 136 16.43 -9.52 -16.29
CA ASN A 136 15.85 -10.33 -15.24
C ASN A 136 16.66 -11.61 -15.08
N GLY A 137 17.57 -11.63 -14.09
CA GLY A 137 18.45 -12.77 -13.84
C GLY A 137 17.74 -14.05 -13.40
N ASP A 138 16.52 -13.94 -12.87
CA ASP A 138 15.72 -15.10 -12.45
C ASP A 138 15.16 -15.83 -13.69
N ASN A 139 14.66 -15.07 -14.65
CA ASN A 139 14.09 -15.60 -15.90
C ASN A 139 15.15 -15.85 -16.98
N TYR A 140 16.25 -15.12 -16.93
CA TYR A 140 17.36 -15.20 -17.90
C TYR A 140 18.69 -15.44 -17.18
N PRO A 141 18.92 -16.60 -16.55
CA PRO A 141 20.10 -16.87 -15.72
C PRO A 141 21.43 -16.87 -16.49
N ASP A 142 21.39 -17.00 -17.82
CA ASP A 142 22.57 -16.88 -18.69
C ASP A 142 22.96 -15.41 -18.95
N ASN A 143 22.12 -14.44 -18.62
CA ASN A 143 22.43 -13.02 -18.71
C ASN A 143 23.18 -12.54 -17.45
N ALA A 144 24.51 -12.57 -17.51
CA ALA A 144 25.35 -12.13 -16.39
C ALA A 144 25.31 -10.60 -16.13
N ASP A 145 24.79 -9.83 -17.08
CA ASP A 145 24.68 -8.37 -17.00
C ASP A 145 23.33 -7.89 -16.45
N ALA A 146 22.40 -8.81 -16.15
CA ALA A 146 21.10 -8.47 -15.60
C ALA A 146 21.22 -7.81 -14.23
N GLU A 147 20.61 -6.66 -14.06
CA GLU A 147 20.58 -5.87 -12.83
C GLU A 147 19.20 -5.89 -12.13
N ASN A 148 18.20 -6.51 -12.76
CA ASN A 148 16.84 -6.70 -12.21
C ASN A 148 16.07 -5.40 -11.90
N ALA A 149 16.45 -4.30 -12.52
CA ALA A 149 15.76 -3.01 -12.38
C ALA A 149 16.16 -2.04 -13.50
N VAL A 150 15.33 -1.06 -13.80
CA VAL A 150 15.64 0.04 -14.73
C VAL A 150 16.64 1.01 -14.10
N ILE A 151 16.43 1.39 -12.84
CA ILE A 151 17.42 2.11 -12.04
C ILE A 151 17.86 1.19 -10.92
N LYS A 152 19.10 0.68 -11.04
CA LYS A 152 19.69 -0.20 -10.02
C LYS A 152 20.65 0.56 -9.14
N CYS A 153 20.31 0.69 -7.86
CA CYS A 153 21.18 1.21 -6.83
C CYS A 153 21.71 0.02 -6.01
N LYS A 154 23.04 -0.17 -5.97
CA LYS A 154 23.65 -1.32 -5.30
C LYS A 154 23.87 -1.07 -3.81
N ASP A 155 24.20 -2.13 -3.05
CA ASP A 155 24.36 -2.07 -1.59
C ASP A 155 25.21 -0.88 -1.13
N GLY A 156 24.84 -0.26 -0.02
CA GLY A 156 25.50 0.90 0.56
C GLY A 156 25.39 2.18 -0.26
N SER A 157 24.70 2.16 -1.41
CA SER A 157 24.52 3.38 -2.22
C SER A 157 23.50 4.33 -1.57
N GLN A 158 23.73 5.62 -1.74
CA GLN A 158 22.92 6.72 -1.23
C GLN A 158 22.39 7.52 -2.42
N VAL A 159 21.10 7.36 -2.72
CA VAL A 159 20.55 7.87 -3.98
C VAL A 159 19.36 8.78 -3.72
N THR A 160 19.37 9.95 -4.37
CA THR A 160 18.23 10.84 -4.49
C THR A 160 17.80 10.90 -5.94
N ILE A 161 16.50 10.73 -6.21
CA ILE A 161 15.87 10.92 -7.52
C ILE A 161 14.93 12.11 -7.40
N GLY A 162 15.14 13.14 -8.19
CA GLY A 162 14.39 14.39 -8.04
C GLY A 162 14.44 15.29 -9.28
N GLY A 163 14.25 16.59 -9.04
CA GLY A 163 14.19 17.63 -10.07
C GLY A 163 12.75 18.08 -10.34
N THR A 164 12.56 18.96 -11.32
CA THR A 164 11.24 19.53 -11.65
C THR A 164 10.74 19.15 -13.05
N GLY A 165 11.47 18.25 -13.71
CA GLY A 165 11.08 17.67 -14.99
C GLY A 165 10.26 16.37 -14.84
N THR A 166 10.09 15.69 -15.95
CA THR A 166 9.37 14.41 -16.01
C THR A 166 10.34 13.25 -16.22
N LEU A 167 10.13 12.15 -15.50
CA LEU A 167 10.82 10.89 -15.69
C LEU A 167 9.79 9.77 -15.82
N THR A 168 9.88 9.03 -16.92
CA THR A 168 9.13 7.80 -17.15
C THR A 168 10.07 6.60 -17.03
N VAL A 169 9.71 5.63 -16.21
CA VAL A 169 10.43 4.37 -15.99
C VAL A 169 9.55 3.22 -16.47
N THR A 170 10.05 2.44 -17.44
CA THR A 170 9.34 1.26 -17.96
C THR A 170 10.18 0.00 -17.70
N ALA A 171 9.73 -0.83 -16.79
CA ALA A 171 10.41 -2.03 -16.34
C ALA A 171 9.80 -3.28 -16.97
N ASN A 172 10.38 -3.73 -18.08
CA ASN A 172 9.98 -4.97 -18.73
C ASN A 172 10.71 -6.21 -18.17
N GLY A 173 11.83 -5.99 -17.48
CA GLY A 173 12.63 -7.04 -16.87
C GLY A 173 12.08 -7.46 -15.52
N LYS A 174 12.20 -6.62 -14.52
CA LYS A 174 11.75 -6.91 -13.15
C LYS A 174 11.26 -5.63 -12.44
N ASN A 175 12.10 -4.94 -11.65
CA ASN A 175 11.69 -3.77 -10.88
C ASN A 175 11.86 -2.45 -11.66
N GLY A 176 11.08 -1.45 -11.33
CA GLY A 176 11.30 -0.09 -11.83
C GLY A 176 12.57 0.51 -11.23
N ILE A 177 12.62 0.72 -9.94
CA ILE A 177 13.75 1.25 -9.19
C ILE A 177 14.07 0.27 -8.06
N LYS A 178 15.33 -0.21 -7.99
CA LYS A 178 15.76 -1.08 -6.90
C LYS A 178 16.95 -0.50 -6.16
N SER A 179 16.77 -0.24 -4.85
CA SER A 179 17.85 0.16 -3.94
C SER A 179 18.40 -1.07 -3.20
N GLY A 180 19.70 -1.07 -2.93
CA GLY A 180 20.36 -2.17 -2.24
C GLY A 180 20.34 -2.07 -0.72
N ALA A 181 20.89 -3.09 -0.07
CA ALA A 181 20.90 -3.22 1.37
C ALA A 181 21.95 -2.32 2.05
N THR A 182 21.70 -2.00 3.31
CA THR A 182 22.74 -1.51 4.23
C THR A 182 23.59 -2.68 4.72
N THR A 183 24.90 -2.63 4.52
CA THR A 183 25.84 -3.67 4.95
C THR A 183 26.99 -3.09 5.76
N ASP A 184 27.65 -3.93 6.57
CA ASP A 184 28.85 -3.52 7.34
C ASP A 184 30.03 -3.19 6.41
N GLU A 185 30.08 -3.83 5.23
CA GLU A 185 31.16 -3.67 4.25
C GLU A 185 30.95 -2.47 3.31
N GLU A 186 29.70 -2.28 2.86
CA GLU A 186 29.35 -1.27 1.86
C GLU A 186 28.78 0.01 2.49
N GLY A 187 28.34 -0.02 3.75
CA GLY A 187 27.80 1.13 4.48
C GLY A 187 26.28 1.27 4.39
N THR A 188 25.78 2.43 4.81
CA THR A 188 24.34 2.73 4.88
C THR A 188 23.78 3.02 3.50
N ALA A 189 22.71 2.30 3.14
CA ALA A 189 21.96 2.53 1.91
C ALA A 189 20.64 3.27 2.20
N TRP A 190 20.21 4.13 1.27
CA TRP A 190 18.90 4.76 1.29
C TRP A 190 18.51 5.26 -0.11
N LEU A 191 17.21 5.39 -0.33
CA LEU A 191 16.61 5.97 -1.52
C LEU A 191 15.66 7.10 -1.13
N VAL A 192 15.79 8.26 -1.76
CA VAL A 192 14.89 9.40 -1.61
C VAL A 192 14.32 9.78 -2.97
N ILE A 193 13.00 10.05 -3.01
CA ILE A 193 12.30 10.58 -4.19
C ILE A 193 11.70 11.94 -3.80
N GLU A 194 11.97 12.98 -4.60
CA GLU A 194 11.50 14.34 -4.33
C GLU A 194 11.32 15.19 -5.59
N ASP A 195 10.31 16.05 -5.60
CA ASP A 195 10.06 17.18 -6.50
C ASP A 195 9.73 16.89 -7.98
N LEU A 196 9.89 15.67 -8.49
CA LEU A 196 9.69 15.40 -9.92
C LEU A 196 8.26 14.89 -10.25
N THR A 197 7.94 14.89 -11.54
CA THR A 197 6.84 14.10 -12.08
C THR A 197 7.38 12.73 -12.50
N LEU A 198 7.01 11.68 -11.78
CA LEU A 198 7.49 10.32 -11.97
C LEU A 198 6.35 9.39 -12.38
N THR A 199 6.54 8.69 -13.50
CA THR A 199 5.64 7.60 -13.89
C THR A 199 6.44 6.30 -13.93
N ILE A 200 5.95 5.26 -13.23
CA ILE A 200 6.58 3.94 -13.23
C ILE A 200 5.56 2.92 -13.72
N ASN A 201 5.95 2.18 -14.76
CA ASN A 201 5.23 1.01 -15.25
C ASN A 201 6.14 -0.22 -15.07
N ALA A 202 5.82 -1.07 -14.11
CA ALA A 202 6.60 -2.26 -13.72
C ALA A 202 5.71 -3.51 -13.65
N PRO A 203 5.19 -4.01 -14.79
CA PRO A 203 4.16 -5.06 -14.81
C PRO A 203 4.66 -6.43 -14.37
N VAL A 204 5.95 -6.59 -14.08
CA VAL A 204 6.57 -7.88 -13.73
C VAL A 204 6.80 -8.02 -12.23
N ASN A 205 7.11 -6.91 -11.54
CA ASN A 205 7.45 -6.89 -10.11
C ASN A 205 7.20 -5.49 -9.54
N ASP A 206 7.96 -5.09 -8.51
CA ASP A 206 7.77 -3.84 -7.79
C ASP A 206 8.07 -2.60 -8.65
N ALA A 207 7.31 -1.55 -8.45
CA ALA A 207 7.68 -0.28 -9.06
C ALA A 207 8.92 0.32 -8.36
N VAL A 208 8.95 0.30 -7.02
CA VAL A 208 10.13 0.68 -6.22
C VAL A 208 10.36 -0.36 -5.14
N ASN A 209 11.55 -0.96 -5.13
CA ASN A 209 11.98 -1.92 -4.11
C ASN A 209 13.25 -1.43 -3.42
N ALA A 210 13.19 -1.12 -2.14
CA ALA A 210 14.33 -0.68 -1.34
C ALA A 210 14.69 -1.71 -0.26
N GLU A 211 15.84 -2.38 -0.39
CA GLU A 211 16.33 -3.35 0.62
C GLU A 211 16.80 -2.67 1.93
N ALA A 212 16.65 -1.36 2.06
CA ALA A 212 16.96 -0.61 3.28
C ALA A 212 15.82 0.35 3.61
N SER A 213 15.89 1.61 3.17
CA SER A 213 14.87 2.61 3.42
C SER A 213 14.48 3.38 2.16
N LEU A 214 13.21 3.73 2.08
CA LEU A 214 12.63 4.58 1.04
C LEU A 214 11.95 5.78 1.70
N THR A 215 12.25 6.97 1.21
CA THR A 215 11.54 8.19 1.59
C THR A 215 11.02 8.88 0.34
N VAL A 216 9.71 9.09 0.25
CA VAL A 216 9.08 9.89 -0.81
C VAL A 216 8.64 11.22 -0.18
N LYS A 217 9.41 12.29 -0.43
CA LYS A 217 9.17 13.58 0.23
C LYS A 217 8.13 14.43 -0.47
N SER A 218 8.18 14.47 -1.80
CA SER A 218 7.37 15.36 -2.63
C SER A 218 7.31 14.86 -4.06
N GLY A 219 6.63 15.60 -4.95
CA GLY A 219 6.48 15.27 -6.36
C GLY A 219 5.10 14.71 -6.71
N THR A 220 4.91 14.41 -8.00
CA THR A 220 3.70 13.76 -8.53
C THR A 220 4.09 12.40 -9.08
N ILE A 221 3.58 11.33 -8.50
CA ILE A 221 4.01 9.96 -8.78
C ILE A 221 2.80 9.15 -9.23
N THR A 222 2.94 8.47 -10.37
CA THR A 222 1.93 7.55 -10.89
C THR A 222 2.57 6.18 -11.07
N ILE A 223 1.93 5.14 -10.57
CA ILE A 223 2.44 3.77 -10.53
C ILE A 223 1.43 2.79 -11.08
N ASP A 224 1.94 1.88 -11.93
CA ASP A 224 1.32 0.61 -12.29
C ASP A 224 2.37 -0.49 -12.04
N ALA A 225 2.13 -1.37 -11.07
CA ALA A 225 3.04 -2.45 -10.66
C ALA A 225 2.37 -3.82 -10.77
N GLY A 226 3.18 -4.85 -10.99
CA GLY A 226 2.73 -6.24 -11.01
C GLY A 226 2.86 -6.92 -9.64
N ASP A 227 3.65 -6.33 -8.75
CA ASP A 227 3.84 -6.68 -7.35
C ASP A 227 3.69 -5.38 -6.54
N ASP A 228 4.57 -5.05 -5.60
CA ASP A 228 4.39 -3.90 -4.73
C ASP A 228 4.63 -2.56 -5.46
N ALA A 229 3.85 -1.55 -5.11
CA ALA A 229 4.06 -0.23 -5.68
C ALA A 229 5.27 0.48 -5.04
N LEU A 230 5.29 0.61 -3.71
CA LEU A 230 6.42 1.17 -2.96
C LEU A 230 6.76 0.23 -1.80
N HIS A 231 7.88 -0.47 -1.92
CA HIS A 231 8.37 -1.43 -0.95
C HIS A 231 9.68 -0.97 -0.30
N ALA A 232 9.80 -1.14 1.02
CA ALA A 232 11.06 -1.01 1.74
C ALA A 232 11.20 -2.12 2.80
N ASP A 233 12.28 -2.91 2.78
CA ASP A 233 12.48 -3.99 3.76
C ASP A 233 12.41 -3.50 5.21
N TYR A 234 12.81 -2.24 5.48
CA TYR A 234 12.82 -1.69 6.83
C TYR A 234 11.90 -0.48 7.01
N ALA A 235 12.17 0.64 6.36
CA ALA A 235 11.45 1.88 6.62
C ALA A 235 10.96 2.55 5.34
N LEU A 236 9.65 2.74 5.24
CA LEU A 236 8.99 3.53 4.22
C LEU A 236 8.39 4.79 4.85
N ALA A 237 8.80 5.97 4.36
CA ALA A 237 8.27 7.25 4.82
C ALA A 237 7.70 8.05 3.65
N ILE A 238 6.46 8.54 3.81
CA ILE A 238 5.75 9.35 2.82
C ILE A 238 5.50 10.75 3.38
N GLY A 239 6.03 11.75 2.71
CA GLY A 239 5.90 13.15 3.08
C GLY A 239 6.70 13.54 4.32
N GLU A 240 6.61 14.81 4.68
CA GLU A 240 7.21 15.39 5.88
C GLU A 240 6.15 16.21 6.62
N SER A 241 6.18 16.17 7.96
CA SER A 241 5.21 16.92 8.78
C SER A 241 5.27 18.42 8.48
N GLY A 242 4.10 19.02 8.27
CA GLY A 242 3.97 20.45 7.98
C GLY A 242 4.23 20.85 6.53
N THR A 243 4.44 19.89 5.64
CA THR A 243 4.52 20.10 4.18
C THR A 243 3.25 19.60 3.48
N ALA A 244 3.08 19.96 2.21
CA ALA A 244 2.01 19.40 1.38
C ALA A 244 2.24 17.91 1.08
N GLY A 245 3.49 17.45 1.06
CA GLY A 245 3.90 16.11 0.70
C GLY A 245 3.71 15.79 -0.79
N PRO A 246 3.91 14.51 -1.17
CA PRO A 246 3.73 14.05 -2.54
C PRO A 246 2.26 13.87 -2.92
N THR A 247 1.99 13.86 -4.22
CA THR A 247 0.76 13.31 -4.79
C THR A 247 1.10 11.95 -5.40
N ILE A 248 0.55 10.88 -4.84
CA ILE A 248 0.81 9.51 -5.28
C ILE A 248 -0.49 8.90 -5.78
N THR A 249 -0.46 8.35 -6.99
CA THR A 249 -1.56 7.58 -7.58
C THR A 249 -1.04 6.21 -7.96
N ILE A 250 -1.52 5.19 -7.29
CA ILE A 250 -1.24 3.78 -7.58
C ILE A 250 -2.50 3.23 -8.24
N ASN A 251 -2.42 3.01 -9.57
CA ASN A 251 -3.56 2.53 -10.36
C ASN A 251 -3.76 1.03 -10.21
N SER A 252 -2.68 0.27 -10.04
CA SER A 252 -2.68 -1.17 -9.82
C SER A 252 -1.39 -1.61 -9.14
N CYS A 253 -1.50 -2.54 -8.19
CA CYS A 253 -0.38 -3.22 -7.52
C CYS A 253 -0.90 -4.47 -6.79
N TYR A 254 0.02 -5.30 -6.30
CA TYR A 254 -0.31 -6.31 -5.31
C TYR A 254 -0.45 -5.63 -3.95
N GLU A 255 0.64 -5.13 -3.32
CA GLU A 255 0.57 -4.27 -2.15
C GLU A 255 0.88 -2.80 -2.50
N GLY A 256 0.20 -1.86 -1.85
CA GLY A 256 0.38 -0.43 -2.17
C GLY A 256 1.64 0.16 -1.55
N LEU A 257 1.68 0.27 -0.25
CA LEU A 257 2.81 0.77 0.54
C LEU A 257 3.24 -0.32 1.52
N ALA A 258 4.40 -0.94 1.30
CA ALA A 258 4.89 -2.06 2.09
C ALA A 258 6.21 -1.74 2.82
N GLY A 259 6.32 -2.12 4.09
CA GLY A 259 7.57 -1.95 4.85
C GLY A 259 7.45 -2.31 6.32
N ALA A 260 8.59 -2.69 6.95
CA ALA A 260 8.56 -3.08 8.37
C ALA A 260 8.16 -1.93 9.31
N ASN A 261 8.53 -0.68 8.98
CA ASN A 261 8.06 0.53 9.64
C ASN A 261 7.55 1.50 8.58
N LEU A 262 6.27 1.79 8.63
CA LEU A 262 5.58 2.64 7.65
C LEU A 262 5.14 3.94 8.33
N LEU A 263 5.51 5.08 7.73
CA LEU A 263 5.11 6.41 8.17
C LEU A 263 4.46 7.18 7.03
N VAL A 264 3.23 7.67 7.23
CA VAL A 264 2.62 8.69 6.37
C VAL A 264 2.45 9.97 7.17
N ALA A 265 3.24 10.99 6.82
CA ALA A 265 3.25 12.28 7.51
C ALA A 265 2.50 13.38 6.75
N SER A 266 2.43 13.30 5.44
CA SER A 266 1.70 14.23 4.56
C SER A 266 1.56 13.65 3.15
N GLY A 267 0.81 14.34 2.28
CA GLY A 267 0.61 13.96 0.88
C GLY A 267 -0.84 13.64 0.55
N ALA A 268 -1.11 13.50 -0.74
CA ALA A 268 -2.37 13.02 -1.28
C ALA A 268 -2.12 11.67 -1.96
N ILE A 269 -2.70 10.60 -1.43
CA ILE A 269 -2.38 9.23 -1.82
C ILE A 269 -3.67 8.52 -2.24
N THR A 270 -3.67 7.96 -3.43
CA THR A 270 -4.76 7.12 -3.96
C THR A 270 -4.18 5.75 -4.30
N ILE A 271 -4.78 4.69 -3.77
CA ILE A 271 -4.31 3.31 -3.93
C ILE A 271 -5.45 2.40 -4.38
N TYR A 272 -5.19 1.64 -5.45
CA TYR A 272 -5.95 0.47 -5.86
C TYR A 272 -5.00 -0.74 -5.79
N SER A 273 -5.19 -1.62 -4.80
CA SER A 273 -4.39 -2.84 -4.62
C SER A 273 -5.23 -4.10 -4.85
N GLU A 274 -4.56 -5.18 -5.20
CA GLU A 274 -5.15 -6.52 -5.21
C GLU A 274 -5.18 -7.11 -3.81
N ASP A 275 -4.10 -6.94 -3.06
CA ASP A 275 -3.89 -7.33 -1.66
C ASP A 275 -3.96 -6.09 -0.76
N ASP A 276 -3.09 -5.95 0.25
CA ASP A 276 -3.13 -4.83 1.20
C ASP A 276 -2.85 -3.47 0.54
N CYS A 277 -3.58 -2.44 0.96
CA CYS A 277 -3.23 -1.10 0.51
C CYS A 277 -2.00 -0.55 1.23
N LEU A 278 -1.90 -0.75 2.53
CA LEU A 278 -0.74 -0.43 3.36
C LEU A 278 -0.40 -1.64 4.21
N ASN A 279 0.83 -2.15 4.12
CA ASN A 279 1.28 -3.33 4.84
C ASN A 279 2.54 -3.03 5.68
N ALA A 280 2.43 -3.12 7.02
CA ALA A 280 3.58 -3.01 7.92
C ALA A 280 4.05 -4.40 8.35
N ALA A 281 4.74 -5.09 7.44
CA ALA A 281 5.21 -6.46 7.60
C ALA A 281 6.59 -6.66 6.95
N ASN A 282 7.28 -7.71 7.35
CA ASN A 282 8.43 -8.29 6.63
C ASN A 282 8.74 -9.67 7.22
N SER A 283 8.47 -10.72 6.46
CA SER A 283 8.61 -12.12 6.90
C SER A 283 10.04 -12.53 7.28
N ASP A 284 11.06 -11.81 6.81
CA ASP A 284 12.47 -12.08 7.11
C ASP A 284 12.92 -11.49 8.46
N LEU A 285 12.12 -10.62 9.07
CA LEU A 285 12.42 -9.91 10.31
C LEU A 285 11.78 -10.55 11.54
N THR A 286 12.22 -11.72 11.95
CA THR A 286 11.67 -12.42 13.13
C THR A 286 11.86 -11.63 14.43
N GLY A 287 10.76 -11.35 15.14
CA GLY A 287 10.74 -10.61 16.42
C GLY A 287 11.16 -9.15 16.26
N TYR A 288 10.79 -8.55 15.15
CA TYR A 288 10.87 -7.13 14.89
C TYR A 288 9.59 -6.43 15.40
N ASP A 289 9.72 -5.19 15.82
CA ASP A 289 8.58 -4.37 16.22
C ASP A 289 8.06 -3.62 14.98
N PHE A 290 7.07 -4.20 14.30
CA PHE A 290 6.43 -3.58 13.15
C PHE A 290 5.54 -2.41 13.59
N THR A 291 5.55 -1.32 12.82
CA THR A 291 4.75 -0.14 13.12
C THR A 291 4.18 0.50 11.86
N MET A 292 2.93 0.92 11.93
CA MET A 292 2.33 1.78 10.94
C MET A 292 1.83 3.04 11.62
N ASP A 293 2.39 4.20 11.24
CA ASP A 293 2.08 5.50 11.82
C ASP A 293 1.51 6.44 10.76
N ILE A 294 0.23 6.80 10.89
CA ILE A 294 -0.43 7.81 10.04
C ILE A 294 -0.58 9.08 10.87
N THR A 295 0.26 10.08 10.57
CA THR A 295 0.30 11.34 11.30
C THR A 295 -0.28 12.52 10.52
N GLY A 296 -0.54 12.32 9.22
CA GLY A 296 -1.09 13.34 8.32
C GLY A 296 -1.38 12.80 6.93
N GLY A 297 -1.66 13.71 5.99
CA GLY A 297 -2.00 13.38 4.60
C GLY A 297 -3.47 13.10 4.36
N THR A 298 -3.79 12.89 3.10
CA THR A 298 -5.11 12.43 2.64
C THR A 298 -4.92 11.12 1.90
N ILE A 299 -5.49 10.05 2.42
CA ILE A 299 -5.37 8.70 1.88
C ILE A 299 -6.75 8.24 1.43
N TRP A 300 -6.88 7.86 0.18
CA TRP A 300 -7.97 7.07 -0.35
C TRP A 300 -7.41 5.71 -0.81
N ALA A 301 -7.91 4.62 -0.24
CA ALA A 301 -7.38 3.29 -0.45
C ALA A 301 -8.52 2.29 -0.67
N TYR A 302 -8.35 1.40 -1.65
CA TYR A 302 -9.24 0.28 -1.92
C TYR A 302 -8.44 -1.00 -2.18
N SER A 303 -8.65 -2.00 -1.32
CA SER A 303 -8.16 -3.36 -1.49
C SER A 303 -9.23 -4.25 -2.10
N ALA A 304 -8.87 -4.98 -3.15
CA ALA A 304 -9.80 -5.85 -3.88
C ALA A 304 -9.98 -7.24 -3.24
N SER A 305 -9.00 -7.74 -2.49
CA SER A 305 -9.06 -9.09 -1.95
C SER A 305 -8.49 -9.31 -0.55
N ASP A 306 -7.87 -8.30 0.06
CA ASP A 306 -7.34 -8.39 1.44
C ASP A 306 -7.60 -7.11 2.23
N ASP A 307 -6.71 -6.74 3.17
CA ASP A 307 -6.95 -5.69 4.15
C ASP A 307 -6.67 -4.28 3.59
N GLY A 308 -7.26 -3.28 4.21
CA GLY A 308 -6.99 -1.89 3.84
C GLY A 308 -5.64 -1.42 4.40
N LEU A 309 -5.51 -1.48 5.70
CA LEU A 309 -4.29 -1.23 6.46
C LEU A 309 -4.02 -2.47 7.30
N ASP A 310 -2.95 -3.21 7.03
CA ASP A 310 -2.48 -4.33 7.83
C ASP A 310 -1.16 -4.04 8.53
N SER A 311 -1.04 -4.39 9.81
CA SER A 311 0.20 -4.28 10.56
C SER A 311 0.47 -5.53 11.37
N ASN A 312 1.56 -6.23 11.09
CA ASN A 312 2.07 -7.31 11.93
C ASN A 312 2.58 -6.81 13.30
N GLY A 313 2.24 -5.59 13.67
CA GLY A 313 2.59 -4.95 14.93
C GLY A 313 1.54 -3.95 15.39
N SER A 314 1.85 -2.66 15.46
CA SER A 314 0.91 -1.62 15.87
C SER A 314 0.53 -0.70 14.72
N LEU A 315 -0.74 -0.24 14.74
CA LEU A 315 -1.24 0.81 13.86
C LEU A 315 -1.62 2.03 14.70
N THR A 316 -1.03 3.20 14.39
CA THR A 316 -1.35 4.47 15.05
C THR A 316 -1.85 5.49 14.04
N ILE A 317 -3.06 6.00 14.26
CA ILE A 317 -3.64 7.09 13.49
C ILE A 317 -3.78 8.30 14.41
N SER A 318 -2.97 9.34 14.18
CA SER A 318 -2.95 10.56 14.99
C SER A 318 -3.28 11.82 14.20
N GLY A 319 -3.48 11.71 12.89
CA GLY A 319 -3.83 12.83 12.02
C GLY A 319 -4.19 12.35 10.61
N GLY A 320 -4.48 13.32 9.73
CA GLY A 320 -4.82 13.06 8.33
C GLY A 320 -6.31 12.81 8.08
N THR A 321 -6.62 12.49 6.83
CA THR A 321 -7.96 12.08 6.37
C THR A 321 -7.82 10.76 5.64
N LEU A 322 -8.40 9.70 6.21
CA LEU A 322 -8.33 8.35 5.69
C LEU A 322 -9.71 7.91 5.20
N THR A 323 -9.77 7.44 3.97
CA THR A 323 -10.93 6.75 3.40
C THR A 323 -10.45 5.41 2.88
N VAL A 324 -10.79 4.35 3.60
CA VAL A 324 -10.30 2.99 3.35
C VAL A 324 -11.48 2.09 3.05
N TRP A 325 -11.37 1.34 1.98
CA TRP A 325 -12.36 0.37 1.54
C TRP A 325 -11.71 -0.98 1.31
N THR A 326 -12.36 -2.05 1.73
CA THR A 326 -11.95 -3.41 1.38
C THR A 326 -13.11 -4.20 0.81
N ALA A 327 -12.80 -5.20 -0.01
CA ALA A 327 -13.83 -6.09 -0.55
C ALA A 327 -14.63 -6.75 0.58
N ASN A 328 -15.94 -6.94 0.35
CA ASN A 328 -16.87 -7.49 1.33
C ASN A 328 -16.70 -9.02 1.46
N THR A 329 -15.59 -9.45 2.04
CA THR A 329 -15.35 -10.85 2.43
C THR A 329 -15.25 -10.97 3.96
N ALA A 330 -15.35 -12.20 4.50
CA ALA A 330 -15.39 -12.40 5.94
C ALA A 330 -14.03 -12.13 6.63
N ASP A 331 -12.95 -12.23 5.88
CA ASP A 331 -11.59 -12.14 6.42
C ASP A 331 -10.97 -10.75 6.21
N ASN A 332 -11.49 -9.94 5.28
CA ASN A 332 -10.94 -8.62 4.95
C ASN A 332 -11.37 -7.54 5.94
N GLN A 333 -10.42 -6.80 6.43
CA GLN A 333 -10.59 -5.71 7.37
C GLN A 333 -10.04 -4.40 6.79
N ALA A 334 -10.79 -3.32 6.95
CA ALA A 334 -10.27 -2.02 6.51
C ALA A 334 -9.13 -1.50 7.41
N LEU A 335 -9.09 -1.93 8.67
CA LEU A 335 -7.99 -1.70 9.62
C LEU A 335 -7.71 -3.00 10.36
N ASP A 336 -6.52 -3.56 10.21
CA ASP A 336 -6.04 -4.72 10.98
C ASP A 336 -4.68 -4.46 11.63
N ALA A 337 -4.43 -5.13 12.74
CA ALA A 337 -3.13 -5.13 13.41
C ALA A 337 -3.02 -6.32 14.37
N ASP A 338 -1.90 -7.01 14.36
CA ASP A 338 -1.56 -8.03 15.37
C ASP A 338 -1.49 -7.45 16.80
N GLY A 339 -1.15 -6.16 16.91
CA GLY A 339 -1.04 -5.42 18.16
C GLY A 339 -2.23 -4.51 18.45
N THR A 340 -1.96 -3.26 18.77
CA THR A 340 -2.98 -2.28 19.12
C THR A 340 -3.19 -1.30 17.96
N ILE A 341 -4.44 -1.10 17.58
CA ILE A 341 -4.86 0.03 16.75
C ILE A 341 -5.15 1.21 17.66
N THR A 342 -4.42 2.31 17.48
CA THR A 342 -4.62 3.55 18.24
C THR A 342 -5.18 4.63 17.33
N VAL A 343 -6.34 5.21 17.70
CA VAL A 343 -6.91 6.36 16.98
C VAL A 343 -6.99 7.54 17.95
N SER A 344 -6.16 8.56 17.71
CA SER A 344 -6.03 9.73 18.57
C SER A 344 -6.29 11.06 17.85
N GLY A 345 -6.45 11.04 16.53
CA GLY A 345 -6.72 12.23 15.72
C GLY A 345 -7.04 11.87 14.28
N GLY A 346 -7.35 12.89 13.47
CA GLY A 346 -7.71 12.75 12.07
C GLY A 346 -9.16 12.37 11.82
N THR A 347 -9.56 12.32 10.55
CA THR A 347 -10.86 11.79 10.11
C THR A 347 -10.62 10.44 9.47
N VAL A 348 -11.23 9.39 10.01
CA VAL A 348 -11.06 8.01 9.56
C VAL A 348 -12.41 7.44 9.17
N PHE A 349 -12.56 7.08 7.91
CA PHE A 349 -13.64 6.26 7.39
C PHE A 349 -13.03 4.95 6.89
N ALA A 350 -13.40 3.84 7.50
CA ALA A 350 -12.88 2.52 7.17
C ALA A 350 -14.03 1.53 7.02
N ALA A 351 -14.18 0.94 5.83
CA ALA A 351 -15.33 0.15 5.46
C ALA A 351 -14.93 -1.16 4.78
N GLY A 352 -15.55 -2.27 5.18
CA GLY A 352 -15.19 -3.59 4.67
C GLY A 352 -16.19 -4.69 4.99
N GLY A 353 -15.74 -5.94 4.87
CA GLY A 353 -16.53 -7.15 5.08
C GLY A 353 -16.70 -7.56 6.53
N SER A 354 -15.68 -7.37 7.35
CA SER A 354 -15.66 -7.75 8.76
C SER A 354 -15.29 -6.58 9.67
N ALA A 355 -15.82 -6.58 10.88
CA ALA A 355 -15.39 -5.71 11.97
C ALA A 355 -14.41 -6.48 12.86
N GLY A 356 -13.22 -6.70 12.39
CA GLY A 356 -12.07 -7.21 13.08
C GLY A 356 -12.24 -8.52 13.87
N MET A 357 -11.44 -9.50 13.56
CA MET A 357 -11.23 -10.66 14.42
C MET A 357 -10.16 -10.33 15.47
N GLY A 358 -10.58 -9.91 16.66
CA GLY A 358 -9.68 -9.78 17.80
C GLY A 358 -8.87 -8.48 17.88
N MET A 359 -9.23 -7.48 17.11
CA MET A 359 -8.61 -6.16 17.12
C MET A 359 -8.63 -5.53 18.53
N THR A 360 -7.46 -5.11 19.02
CA THR A 360 -7.36 -4.28 20.22
C THR A 360 -7.37 -2.81 19.81
N LEU A 361 -8.53 -2.15 19.97
CA LEU A 361 -8.68 -0.73 19.66
C LEU A 361 -8.50 0.12 20.92
N SER A 362 -7.65 1.16 20.83
CA SER A 362 -7.49 2.23 21.82
C SER A 362 -7.80 3.56 21.17
N ALA A 363 -8.83 4.25 21.63
CA ALA A 363 -9.20 5.54 21.05
C ALA A 363 -9.23 6.63 22.12
N SER A 364 -8.67 7.79 21.81
CA SER A 364 -8.85 9.03 22.61
C SER A 364 -9.76 10.04 21.90
N GLN A 365 -10.16 9.74 20.67
CA GLN A 365 -11.13 10.45 19.86
C GLN A 365 -12.40 9.62 19.74
N PRO A 366 -13.62 10.20 19.83
CA PRO A 366 -14.85 9.45 19.67
C PRO A 366 -14.94 8.75 18.31
N TYR A 367 -15.53 7.56 18.30
CA TYR A 367 -15.77 6.80 17.08
C TYR A 367 -17.13 6.10 17.13
N VAL A 368 -17.63 5.72 15.97
CA VAL A 368 -18.80 4.87 15.76
C VAL A 368 -18.44 3.67 14.89
N THR A 369 -19.11 2.55 15.14
CA THR A 369 -19.07 1.38 14.27
C THR A 369 -20.48 1.04 13.82
N PHE A 370 -20.72 0.96 12.53
CA PHE A 370 -21.98 0.54 11.95
C PHE A 370 -21.84 -0.89 11.40
N GLY A 371 -22.92 -1.67 11.46
CA GLY A 371 -22.93 -3.08 11.03
C GLY A 371 -22.82 -4.05 12.20
N THR A 372 -21.93 -5.04 12.14
CA THR A 372 -21.71 -5.99 13.23
C THR A 372 -21.08 -5.30 14.43
N GLN A 373 -21.53 -5.64 15.63
CA GLN A 373 -20.90 -5.08 16.85
C GLN A 373 -19.43 -5.54 16.92
N ALA A 374 -18.53 -4.56 17.04
CA ALA A 374 -17.16 -4.84 17.45
C ALA A 374 -17.17 -5.61 18.78
N SER A 375 -16.38 -6.66 18.88
CA SER A 375 -16.18 -7.38 20.14
C SER A 375 -15.63 -6.39 21.17
N GLN A 376 -16.25 -6.28 22.33
CA GLN A 376 -15.81 -5.36 23.38
C GLN A 376 -14.33 -5.51 23.70
N PRO A 377 -13.55 -4.44 23.80
CA PRO A 377 -12.17 -4.50 24.27
C PRO A 377 -12.15 -5.05 25.69
N GLY A 378 -11.51 -6.18 25.93
CA GLY A 378 -11.20 -6.63 27.29
C GLY A 378 -11.63 -8.03 27.71
N GLN A 379 -12.11 -8.90 26.83
CA GLN A 379 -12.30 -10.32 27.16
C GLN A 379 -11.58 -11.25 26.16
N GLY A 380 -10.28 -11.11 26.03
CA GLY A 380 -9.40 -12.11 25.46
C GLY A 380 -9.29 -13.34 26.38
N GLY A 381 -10.39 -14.03 26.62
CA GLY A 381 -10.40 -15.32 27.25
C GLY A 381 -10.36 -16.39 26.15
N ARG A 382 -9.20 -17.00 25.93
CA ARG A 382 -9.09 -18.26 25.20
C ARG A 382 -10.16 -19.21 25.71
N GLN A 383 -11.25 -19.38 24.99
CA GLN A 383 -12.12 -20.55 25.17
C GLN A 383 -11.34 -21.75 24.64
N GLN A 384 -10.64 -22.44 25.55
CA GLN A 384 -10.31 -23.83 25.35
C GLN A 384 -11.61 -24.60 25.14
N ASN A 385 -11.85 -25.02 23.94
CA ASN A 385 -12.91 -25.95 23.57
C ASN A 385 -12.57 -27.31 24.20
N GLY A 386 -12.97 -27.51 25.45
CA GLY A 386 -12.89 -28.78 26.16
C GLY A 386 -13.94 -29.72 25.60
N GLY A 387 -13.58 -30.48 24.57
CA GLY A 387 -14.35 -31.63 24.11
C GLY A 387 -14.49 -32.64 25.24
N ASN A 388 -15.69 -32.82 25.76
CA ASN A 388 -16.08 -33.89 26.66
C ASN A 388 -15.99 -35.22 25.96
N ALA A 389 -15.02 -36.07 26.32
CA ALA A 389 -15.06 -37.52 26.06
C ALA A 389 -15.62 -38.24 27.28
N PRO A 390 -16.45 -39.28 27.09
CA PRO A 390 -17.15 -39.97 28.18
C PRO A 390 -16.23 -40.92 28.95
N GLY A 391 -16.53 -41.07 30.22
CA GLY A 391 -15.78 -41.70 31.28
C GLY A 391 -15.26 -43.11 31.05
N GLY A 392 -14.09 -43.35 31.64
CA GLY A 392 -13.51 -44.66 31.88
C GLY A 392 -12.64 -44.61 33.15
N GLN A 393 -12.85 -45.53 34.02
CA GLN A 393 -12.48 -45.65 35.42
C GLN A 393 -11.02 -45.48 35.78
N GLN A 394 -10.84 -44.98 37.00
CA GLN A 394 -9.58 -44.86 37.78
C GLN A 394 -8.81 -46.18 37.90
N ASN A 395 -7.50 -46.12 37.77
CA ASN A 395 -6.58 -46.83 38.66
C ASN A 395 -5.26 -46.04 38.78
N GLY A 396 -4.90 -45.78 40.02
CA GLY A 396 -3.72 -45.02 40.38
C GLY A 396 -2.42 -45.78 40.20
N SER A 397 -1.37 -45.06 39.85
CA SER A 397 0.02 -45.41 40.19
C SER A 397 0.89 -44.16 40.07
N THR A 398 1.58 -43.88 41.11
CA THR A 398 2.59 -42.85 41.36
C THR A 398 3.76 -42.88 40.35
N PRO A 399 4.35 -41.74 39.98
CA PRO A 399 5.58 -41.71 39.17
C PRO A 399 6.83 -41.92 40.02
N PRO A 400 7.83 -42.64 39.52
CA PRO A 400 9.13 -42.68 40.16
C PRO A 400 10.11 -41.59 39.63
N SER A 401 10.97 -41.15 40.54
CA SER A 401 11.99 -40.12 40.47
C SER A 401 13.12 -40.43 39.47
N MET A 402 13.70 -39.36 38.93
CA MET A 402 14.97 -39.39 38.20
C MET A 402 16.16 -39.76 39.12
N PRO A 403 17.23 -40.28 38.58
CA PRO A 403 18.56 -40.07 39.13
C PRO A 403 19.47 -39.29 38.17
N ASP A 404 20.31 -38.46 38.80
CA ASP A 404 21.43 -37.70 38.25
C ASP A 404 22.54 -38.56 37.67
N GLY A 405 23.28 -38.01 36.68
CA GLY A 405 24.71 -38.12 36.65
C GLY A 405 25.40 -38.70 35.43
N GLN A 406 26.26 -37.85 34.92
CA GLN A 406 27.60 -38.10 34.32
C GLN A 406 27.78 -38.10 32.79
N SER A 407 28.53 -37.13 32.42
CA SER A 407 29.52 -36.90 31.36
C SER A 407 30.03 -38.10 30.53
N GLY A 408 30.30 -37.89 29.26
CA GLY A 408 31.27 -38.66 28.51
C GLY A 408 31.19 -38.63 27.00
N SER A 409 32.07 -37.84 26.38
CA SER A 409 32.85 -38.15 25.17
C SER A 409 32.17 -38.42 23.81
N GLN A 410 32.54 -37.58 22.84
CA GLN A 410 32.50 -37.90 21.40
C GLN A 410 33.22 -39.22 21.05
N PRO A 411 32.88 -39.83 19.94
CA PRO A 411 33.88 -40.13 18.93
C PRO A 411 33.51 -39.89 17.47
N GLN A 412 34.48 -39.45 16.76
CA GLN A 412 34.93 -39.44 15.37
C GLN A 412 34.20 -40.33 14.33
N GLN A 413 34.17 -39.75 13.13
CA GLN A 413 33.91 -40.41 11.84
C GLN A 413 34.81 -41.59 11.55
N PRO A 414 34.40 -42.49 10.67
CA PRO A 414 35.27 -42.94 9.60
C PRO A 414 34.69 -42.87 8.19
N GLY A 415 35.62 -42.68 7.26
CA GLY A 415 35.41 -42.45 5.88
C GLY A 415 35.19 -43.66 4.99
N GLY A 416 34.76 -43.36 3.78
CA GLY A 416 35.22 -43.96 2.55
C GLY A 416 34.57 -45.26 2.08
N ALA A 417 33.83 -45.18 0.98
CA ALA A 417 33.99 -46.13 -0.14
C ALA A 417 33.24 -45.64 -1.38
N GLN A 418 34.01 -45.50 -2.45
CA GLN A 418 33.51 -45.34 -3.83
C GLN A 418 32.82 -46.61 -4.30
N THR A 419 31.74 -46.46 -5.08
CA THR A 419 31.42 -47.42 -6.16
C THR A 419 30.84 -46.70 -7.36
N THR A 420 31.39 -47.07 -8.46
CA THR A 420 31.25 -46.70 -9.85
C THR A 420 29.90 -47.08 -10.49
N GLY A 421 29.50 -46.26 -11.47
CA GLY A 421 28.81 -46.72 -12.68
C GLY A 421 27.35 -46.30 -12.82
N THR A 422 26.93 -45.53 -13.72
CA THR A 422 26.75 -45.69 -15.16
C THR A 422 26.04 -44.44 -15.71
N GLN A 423 26.58 -43.86 -16.75
CA GLN A 423 25.96 -42.84 -17.59
C GLN A 423 24.71 -43.41 -18.29
N GLN A 424 23.63 -42.66 -18.29
CA GLN A 424 22.59 -42.76 -19.33
C GLN A 424 22.40 -41.36 -19.95
N THR A 425 22.65 -41.37 -21.25
CA THR A 425 22.46 -40.29 -22.22
C THR A 425 20.98 -39.92 -22.39
N PRO A 426 20.64 -38.62 -22.60
CA PRO A 426 19.31 -38.22 -22.99
C PRO A 426 19.06 -38.45 -24.49
N PRO A 427 17.80 -38.69 -24.89
CA PRO A 427 17.46 -38.91 -26.30
C PRO A 427 17.30 -37.61 -27.09
N GLU A 428 17.72 -37.66 -28.35
CA GLU A 428 17.74 -36.61 -29.34
C GLU A 428 16.36 -36.06 -29.73
N LYS A 429 16.38 -34.79 -30.09
CA LYS A 429 15.34 -33.96 -30.70
C LYS A 429 15.15 -34.32 -32.19
N PRO A 430 13.93 -34.44 -32.72
CA PRO A 430 13.73 -34.44 -34.17
C PRO A 430 13.60 -33.01 -34.70
N GLN A 431 14.37 -32.73 -35.75
CA GLN A 431 14.27 -31.59 -36.68
C GLN A 431 13.05 -31.70 -37.58
N GLY A 432 12.51 -30.56 -37.96
CA GLY A 432 11.61 -30.41 -39.09
C GLY A 432 10.83 -29.10 -39.11
N SER A 433 11.37 -28.07 -39.77
CA SER A 433 10.58 -26.97 -40.36
C SER A 433 9.90 -27.46 -41.66
N PRO A 434 8.80 -26.81 -42.14
CA PRO A 434 8.90 -25.52 -42.81
C PRO A 434 7.67 -24.58 -42.71
N ASP A 435 7.98 -23.30 -42.93
CA ASP A 435 7.23 -22.22 -43.62
C ASP A 435 5.74 -21.93 -43.40
N GLY A 436 5.49 -20.66 -43.12
CA GLY A 436 4.47 -19.94 -43.86
C GLY A 436 3.27 -19.39 -43.06
N SER A 437 3.29 -18.08 -42.88
CA SER A 437 2.17 -17.13 -43.00
C SER A 437 1.16 -16.94 -41.86
N SER A 438 1.02 -15.66 -41.51
CA SER A 438 -0.21 -14.92 -41.15
C SER A 438 -0.69 -14.97 -39.72
N ALA A 439 -0.59 -13.79 -39.10
CA ALA A 439 -1.33 -13.42 -37.88
C ALA A 439 -2.84 -13.49 -38.09
N PRO A 440 -3.62 -13.83 -37.10
CA PRO A 440 -5.04 -13.54 -37.06
C PRO A 440 -5.37 -12.39 -36.11
N GLU A 441 -6.27 -11.54 -36.61
CA GLU A 441 -6.95 -10.44 -35.91
C GLU A 441 -7.86 -10.92 -34.75
N PRO A 442 -8.20 -10.03 -33.80
CA PRO A 442 -9.07 -10.36 -32.67
C PRO A 442 -10.55 -10.41 -33.07
N PRO A 443 -11.36 -11.28 -32.47
CA PRO A 443 -12.78 -11.33 -32.77
C PRO A 443 -13.58 -10.34 -31.91
N THR A 444 -14.37 -9.54 -32.61
CA THR A 444 -15.50 -8.78 -32.08
C THR A 444 -16.77 -9.65 -32.08
N GLY A 445 -17.61 -9.49 -31.04
CA GLY A 445 -19.03 -9.72 -31.21
C GLY A 445 -19.70 -10.67 -30.24
N GLY A 446 -20.65 -10.09 -29.51
CA GLY A 446 -21.48 -10.61 -28.46
C GLY A 446 -22.47 -11.71 -28.84
N GLY A 447 -23.11 -12.26 -27.84
CA GLY A 447 -24.24 -13.15 -27.94
C GLY A 447 -24.59 -13.78 -26.60
N GLN A 448 -25.70 -13.35 -26.00
CA GLN A 448 -26.32 -14.00 -24.85
C GLN A 448 -26.86 -15.39 -25.22
N PRO A 449 -26.88 -16.35 -24.29
CA PRO A 449 -27.55 -17.61 -24.45
C PRO A 449 -28.88 -17.70 -23.70
N GLY A 450 -29.80 -18.39 -24.33
CA GLY A 450 -31.07 -18.80 -23.80
C GLY A 450 -31.00 -20.00 -22.86
N GLN A 451 -32.02 -20.06 -22.05
CA GLN A 451 -32.38 -21.14 -21.14
C GLN A 451 -32.68 -22.45 -21.91
N ASP A 452 -32.39 -23.58 -21.28
CA ASP A 452 -33.31 -24.73 -21.31
C ASP A 452 -33.06 -25.71 -20.15
N ALA A 453 -34.20 -26.14 -19.60
CA ALA A 453 -34.37 -27.07 -18.51
C ALA A 453 -34.26 -28.54 -18.97
N GLN A 454 -33.86 -29.47 -18.08
CA GLN A 454 -34.61 -30.73 -17.92
C GLN A 454 -34.24 -31.50 -16.66
N GLN A 455 -35.30 -32.02 -16.07
CA GLN A 455 -35.46 -32.87 -14.90
C GLN A 455 -34.77 -34.24 -14.98
N GLY A 456 -34.42 -34.78 -13.82
CA GLY A 456 -34.16 -36.19 -13.59
C GLY A 456 -34.32 -36.58 -12.11
N THR A 457 -35.39 -37.29 -11.82
CA THR A 457 -35.89 -37.78 -10.53
C THR A 457 -35.20 -39.05 -10.05
N SER A 458 -35.09 -39.22 -8.73
CA SER A 458 -35.31 -40.40 -7.84
C SER A 458 -34.17 -40.57 -6.84
N GLY A 459 -34.33 -40.76 -5.57
CA GLY A 459 -35.27 -41.35 -4.69
C GLY A 459 -34.70 -41.31 -3.30
N ALA A 460 -35.52 -41.06 -2.30
CA ALA A 460 -35.19 -41.10 -0.88
C ALA A 460 -35.08 -42.56 -0.37
N PRO A 461 -34.46 -42.77 0.78
CA PRO A 461 -35.26 -43.26 1.89
C PRO A 461 -35.05 -42.54 3.23
N ASP A 462 -36.14 -42.57 3.98
CA ASP A 462 -36.36 -42.02 5.29
C ASP A 462 -35.39 -42.51 6.38
N GLY A 463 -35.03 -41.57 7.29
CA GLY A 463 -34.40 -41.86 8.56
C GLY A 463 -34.61 -40.72 9.53
N GLN A 464 -35.62 -40.83 10.40
CA GLN A 464 -35.86 -39.96 11.54
C GLN A 464 -34.67 -39.96 12.52
N GLY A 465 -34.28 -38.79 13.02
CA GLY A 465 -33.38 -38.69 14.18
C GLY A 465 -32.93 -37.29 14.51
N GLY A 466 -33.54 -36.65 15.50
CA GLY A 466 -32.86 -35.72 16.40
C GLY A 466 -32.75 -34.28 15.93
N GLN A 467 -33.68 -33.41 16.36
CA GLN A 467 -33.51 -31.98 16.43
C GLN A 467 -32.37 -31.64 17.41
N GLY A 468 -31.16 -31.44 16.87
CA GLY A 468 -30.11 -30.66 17.48
C GLY A 468 -30.14 -29.29 16.80
N GLY A 469 -30.61 -28.25 17.50
CA GLY A 469 -30.55 -26.89 16.99
C GLY A 469 -29.10 -26.51 16.69
N MET A 470 -28.73 -26.44 15.40
CA MET A 470 -27.56 -25.73 14.96
C MET A 470 -27.82 -24.25 15.26
N VAL A 471 -27.10 -23.74 16.24
CA VAL A 471 -26.89 -22.30 16.36
C VAL A 471 -26.17 -21.90 15.07
N GLN A 472 -26.87 -21.26 14.16
CA GLN A 472 -26.24 -20.62 13.01
C GLN A 472 -25.25 -19.60 13.57
N PRO A 473 -24.00 -19.55 13.08
CA PRO A 473 -23.13 -18.43 13.35
C PRO A 473 -23.93 -17.18 12.94
N GLY A 474 -24.00 -16.17 13.83
CA GLY A 474 -24.76 -14.97 13.58
C GLY A 474 -24.35 -14.41 12.21
N GLY A 475 -25.31 -14.36 11.30
CA GLY A 475 -25.07 -13.86 9.97
C GLY A 475 -24.55 -12.43 10.05
N VAL A 476 -23.48 -12.13 9.31
CA VAL A 476 -22.96 -10.77 9.12
C VAL A 476 -24.14 -9.92 8.63
N SER A 477 -24.55 -8.94 9.41
CA SER A 477 -25.65 -8.04 9.05
C SER A 477 -25.14 -7.13 7.96
N SER A 478 -25.46 -7.41 6.71
CA SER A 478 -25.15 -6.51 5.58
C SER A 478 -25.84 -5.16 5.83
N LEU A 479 -25.08 -4.08 5.76
CA LEU A 479 -25.61 -2.72 5.78
C LEU A 479 -26.44 -2.37 4.54
N GLY A 480 -26.41 -3.23 3.51
CA GLY A 480 -27.12 -3.03 2.26
C GLY A 480 -26.47 -2.02 1.31
N ILE A 481 -25.28 -1.52 1.65
CA ILE A 481 -24.48 -0.63 0.79
C ILE A 481 -23.89 -1.49 -0.34
N GLN A 482 -24.05 -1.00 -1.57
CA GLN A 482 -23.56 -1.66 -2.78
C GLN A 482 -22.49 -0.82 -3.46
N SER A 483 -21.74 -1.43 -4.37
CA SER A 483 -20.82 -0.68 -5.25
C SER A 483 -21.58 0.40 -6.02
N GLY A 484 -21.03 1.61 -6.08
CA GLY A 484 -21.62 2.79 -6.72
C GLY A 484 -22.61 3.57 -5.84
N SER A 485 -22.92 3.10 -4.61
CA SER A 485 -23.78 3.84 -3.69
C SER A 485 -23.08 5.07 -3.12
N ALA A 486 -23.78 6.20 -3.05
CA ALA A 486 -23.34 7.37 -2.31
C ALA A 486 -23.50 7.10 -0.79
N VAL A 487 -22.41 7.19 -0.05
CA VAL A 487 -22.36 6.90 1.40
C VAL A 487 -22.07 8.17 2.17
N THR A 488 -22.90 8.51 3.17
CA THR A 488 -22.61 9.62 4.07
C THR A 488 -22.67 9.21 5.53
N VAL A 489 -21.85 9.84 6.37
CA VAL A 489 -21.98 9.83 7.82
C VAL A 489 -22.40 11.23 8.26
N GLN A 490 -23.45 11.31 9.07
CA GLN A 490 -24.01 12.56 9.57
C GLN A 490 -24.01 12.57 11.10
N ASP A 491 -23.83 13.77 11.68
CA ASP A 491 -24.01 14.01 13.12
C ASP A 491 -25.49 14.05 13.51
N ALA A 492 -25.79 14.28 14.81
CA ALA A 492 -27.14 14.37 15.32
C ALA A 492 -27.93 15.57 14.79
N ASP A 493 -27.27 16.62 14.33
CA ASP A 493 -27.87 17.81 13.75
C ASP A 493 -28.09 17.69 12.23
N GLY A 494 -27.62 16.59 11.61
CA GLY A 494 -27.71 16.30 10.18
C GLY A 494 -26.59 16.93 9.35
N ASN A 495 -25.50 17.41 9.97
CA ASN A 495 -24.33 17.85 9.23
C ASN A 495 -23.57 16.64 8.72
N THR A 496 -23.06 16.73 7.48
CA THR A 496 -22.28 15.67 6.88
C THR A 496 -20.86 15.70 7.40
N LEU A 497 -20.44 14.61 8.03
CA LEU A 497 -19.08 14.40 8.54
C LEU A 497 -18.20 13.62 7.55
N PHE A 498 -18.83 12.81 6.69
CA PHE A 498 -18.20 12.06 5.61
C PHE A 498 -19.16 11.98 4.41
N ASP A 499 -18.59 12.05 3.20
CA ASP A 499 -19.30 11.86 1.92
C ASP A 499 -18.35 11.17 0.94
N GLY A 500 -18.81 10.05 0.34
CA GLY A 500 -18.03 9.27 -0.62
C GLY A 500 -18.89 8.29 -1.40
N GLU A 501 -18.32 7.71 -2.44
CA GLU A 501 -18.92 6.64 -3.23
C GLU A 501 -18.27 5.30 -2.88
N ALA A 502 -19.07 4.28 -2.60
CA ALA A 502 -18.59 2.95 -2.26
C ALA A 502 -18.05 2.23 -3.52
N PRO A 503 -16.77 1.84 -3.57
CA PRO A 503 -16.23 1.07 -4.71
C PRO A 503 -16.71 -0.38 -4.70
N CYS A 504 -17.15 -0.90 -3.55
CA CYS A 504 -17.60 -2.27 -3.34
C CYS A 504 -18.80 -2.33 -2.40
N ALA A 505 -19.39 -3.52 -2.25
CA ALA A 505 -20.39 -3.77 -1.21
C ALA A 505 -19.74 -3.72 0.18
N VAL A 506 -20.47 -3.23 1.20
CA VAL A 506 -19.96 -3.01 2.54
C VAL A 506 -20.88 -3.63 3.59
N SER A 507 -20.29 -4.31 4.57
CA SER A 507 -21.02 -4.89 5.72
C SER A 507 -20.76 -4.16 7.03
N THR A 508 -19.62 -3.50 7.16
CA THR A 508 -19.21 -2.78 8.38
C THR A 508 -18.56 -1.46 8.00
N VAL A 509 -18.75 -0.45 8.85
CA VAL A 509 -18.11 0.86 8.73
C VAL A 509 -17.62 1.28 10.11
N PHE A 510 -16.34 1.59 10.22
CA PHE A 510 -15.74 2.33 11.33
C PHE A 510 -15.61 3.80 10.90
N PHE A 511 -16.02 4.71 11.76
CA PHE A 511 -15.86 6.14 11.53
C PHE A 511 -15.42 6.86 12.80
N SER A 512 -14.38 7.68 12.69
CA SER A 512 -13.88 8.55 13.75
C SER A 512 -13.53 9.92 13.18
N SER A 513 -13.87 10.99 13.89
CA SER A 513 -13.63 12.36 13.48
C SER A 513 -13.47 13.27 14.69
N PRO A 514 -12.64 14.32 14.66
CA PRO A 514 -12.60 15.34 15.70
C PRO A 514 -13.93 16.13 15.85
N ASP A 515 -14.80 16.08 14.82
CA ASP A 515 -16.10 16.74 14.83
C ASP A 515 -17.19 15.87 15.49
N LEU A 516 -16.88 14.60 15.82
CA LEU A 516 -17.80 13.68 16.49
C LEU A 516 -17.69 13.84 18.00
N THR A 517 -18.83 13.99 18.68
CA THR A 517 -18.88 14.19 20.14
C THR A 517 -19.20 12.88 20.86
N ASP A 518 -18.54 12.62 22.00
CA ASP A 518 -18.81 11.44 22.85
C ASP A 518 -20.27 11.43 23.34
N GLY A 519 -20.95 10.30 23.18
CA GLY A 519 -22.38 10.13 23.47
C GLY A 519 -23.32 10.64 22.37
N GLU A 520 -22.83 11.23 21.30
CA GLU A 520 -23.61 11.69 20.16
C GLU A 520 -24.06 10.53 19.27
N THR A 521 -25.23 10.66 18.65
CA THR A 521 -25.72 9.69 17.68
C THR A 521 -25.36 10.12 16.26
N ALA A 522 -24.55 9.31 15.59
CA ALA A 522 -24.27 9.46 14.17
C ALA A 522 -25.19 8.56 13.34
N ALA A 523 -25.49 9.01 12.12
CA ALA A 523 -26.32 8.29 11.15
C ALA A 523 -25.49 7.96 9.89
N LEU A 524 -25.55 6.69 9.46
CA LEU A 524 -25.03 6.23 8.18
C LEU A 524 -26.15 6.19 7.16
N THR A 525 -25.94 6.77 5.99
CA THR A 525 -26.89 6.74 4.88
C THR A 525 -26.27 6.10 3.64
N SER A 526 -27.10 5.53 2.78
CA SER A 526 -26.74 5.07 1.44
C SER A 526 -27.76 5.61 0.45
N ASP A 527 -27.31 6.28 -0.60
CA ASP A 527 -28.16 6.93 -1.61
C ASP A 527 -29.23 7.87 -1.00
N GLY A 528 -28.86 8.52 0.11
CA GLY A 528 -29.74 9.42 0.87
C GLY A 528 -30.76 8.75 1.80
N GLU A 529 -30.77 7.41 1.85
CA GLU A 529 -31.64 6.65 2.74
C GLU A 529 -30.87 6.21 3.98
N GLY A 530 -31.47 6.32 5.19
CA GLY A 530 -30.85 5.90 6.43
C GLY A 530 -30.62 4.38 6.47
N VAL A 531 -29.40 3.96 6.74
CA VAL A 531 -28.98 2.56 6.82
C VAL A 531 -28.80 2.10 8.25
N ALA A 532 -28.08 2.87 9.06
CA ALA A 532 -27.79 2.55 10.44
C ALA A 532 -27.59 3.82 11.27
N THR A 533 -27.74 3.69 12.60
CA THR A 533 -27.33 4.71 13.56
C THR A 533 -26.40 4.08 14.59
N ALA A 534 -25.47 4.84 15.12
CA ALA A 534 -24.58 4.41 16.20
C ALA A 534 -24.30 5.55 17.16
N THR A 535 -24.06 5.24 18.42
CA THR A 535 -23.67 6.22 19.44
C THR A 535 -22.16 6.28 19.52
N ALA A 536 -21.61 7.47 19.41
CA ALA A 536 -20.17 7.69 19.48
C ALA A 536 -19.64 7.46 20.91
N SER A 537 -18.47 6.83 21.01
CA SER A 537 -17.76 6.65 22.29
C SER A 537 -16.26 6.53 22.06
N THR A 538 -15.48 6.78 23.12
CA THR A 538 -14.03 6.55 23.13
C THR A 538 -13.67 5.15 23.65
N ASP A 539 -14.59 4.44 24.27
CA ASP A 539 -14.37 3.16 24.97
C ASP A 539 -15.11 1.96 24.33
N GLY A 540 -15.75 2.17 23.17
CA GLY A 540 -16.52 1.14 22.49
C GLY A 540 -17.86 0.80 23.16
N SER A 541 -18.30 1.55 24.16
CA SER A 541 -19.61 1.35 24.81
C SER A 541 -20.79 1.80 23.95
N GLY A 542 -20.52 2.46 22.82
CA GLY A 542 -21.52 2.90 21.86
C GLY A 542 -22.32 1.73 21.27
N THR A 543 -23.59 1.98 20.98
CA THR A 543 -24.51 0.99 20.42
C THR A 543 -24.81 1.28 18.95
N SER A 544 -24.67 0.26 18.11
CA SER A 544 -25.08 0.33 16.70
C SER A 544 -26.48 -0.28 16.51
N GLN A 545 -27.32 0.37 15.70
CA GLN A 545 -28.63 -0.12 15.32
C GLN A 545 -28.83 -0.01 13.82
N THR A 546 -29.06 -1.14 13.16
CA THR A 546 -29.46 -1.16 11.75
C THR A 546 -30.90 -0.66 11.60
N ILE A 547 -31.13 0.26 10.68
CA ILE A 547 -32.48 0.80 10.41
C ILE A 547 -33.20 -0.19 9.50
N THR A 548 -34.30 -0.78 9.99
CA THR A 548 -35.15 -1.66 9.17
C THR A 548 -35.97 -0.86 8.15
N PRO A 549 -36.40 -1.45 7.03
CA PRO A 549 -37.23 -0.76 6.03
C PRO A 549 -38.51 -0.11 6.59
N ALA A 550 -39.10 -0.69 7.65
CA ALA A 550 -40.25 -0.13 8.34
C ALA A 550 -39.89 1.13 9.14
N ALA A 551 -38.69 1.17 9.75
CA ALA A 551 -38.17 2.35 10.44
C ALA A 551 -37.74 3.43 9.46
N GLN A 552 -37.19 3.06 8.28
CA GLN A 552 -36.89 3.98 7.19
C GLN A 552 -38.15 4.70 6.69
N ALA A 553 -39.25 3.96 6.48
CA ALA A 553 -40.54 4.55 6.09
C ALA A 553 -41.10 5.52 7.17
N ALA A 554 -40.86 5.24 8.45
CA ALA A 554 -41.27 6.12 9.56
C ALA A 554 -40.38 7.38 9.64
N ALA A 555 -39.07 7.24 9.42
CA ALA A 555 -38.11 8.35 9.39
C ALA A 555 -38.37 9.28 8.19
N ALA A 556 -38.59 8.72 6.98
CA ALA A 556 -38.95 9.47 5.79
C ALA A 556 -40.29 10.23 5.97
N ALA A 557 -41.27 9.60 6.62
CA ALA A 557 -42.53 10.26 6.97
C ALA A 557 -42.39 11.39 8.00
N SER A 558 -41.43 11.29 8.91
CA SER A 558 -41.10 12.34 9.90
C SER A 558 -40.35 13.51 9.23
N SER A 559 -39.38 13.24 8.38
CA SER A 559 -38.62 14.27 7.65
C SER A 559 -39.54 15.06 6.68
N GLN A 560 -40.49 14.38 6.02
CA GLN A 560 -41.51 15.07 5.22
C GLN A 560 -42.41 15.98 6.07
N LYS A 561 -42.69 15.60 7.32
CA LYS A 561 -43.47 16.47 8.23
C LYS A 561 -42.67 17.72 8.63
N TRP A 562 -41.37 17.60 8.86
CA TRP A 562 -40.49 18.74 9.18
C TRP A 562 -40.28 19.65 7.96
N LEU A 563 -40.14 19.09 6.74
CA LEU A 563 -40.10 19.84 5.50
C LEU A 563 -41.43 20.57 5.24
N ALA A 564 -42.55 19.92 5.48
CA ALA A 564 -43.86 20.54 5.39
C ALA A 564 -44.07 21.66 6.42
N LEU A 565 -43.57 21.47 7.65
CA LEU A 565 -43.62 22.50 8.68
C LEU A 565 -42.68 23.68 8.39
N GLY A 566 -41.50 23.42 7.84
CA GLY A 566 -40.55 24.43 7.37
C GLY A 566 -41.10 25.24 6.19
N LEU A 567 -41.76 24.59 5.25
CA LEU A 567 -42.45 25.26 4.14
C LEU A 567 -43.64 26.12 4.59
N VAL A 568 -44.40 25.69 5.59
CA VAL A 568 -45.51 26.47 6.17
C VAL A 568 -44.98 27.69 6.92
N THR A 569 -43.85 27.56 7.65
CA THR A 569 -43.21 28.71 8.32
C THR A 569 -42.56 29.68 7.34
N ALA A 570 -41.92 29.18 6.27
CA ALA A 570 -41.39 30.02 5.19
C ALA A 570 -42.47 30.76 4.40
N ALA A 571 -43.59 30.10 4.11
CA ALA A 571 -44.77 30.74 3.49
C ALA A 571 -45.42 31.77 4.42
N GLY A 572 -45.49 31.50 5.73
CA GLY A 572 -45.98 32.44 6.73
C GLY A 572 -45.11 33.71 6.83
N VAL A 573 -43.79 33.57 6.83
CA VAL A 573 -42.85 34.71 6.85
C VAL A 573 -42.92 35.50 5.54
N ALA A 574 -43.06 34.86 4.38
CA ALA A 574 -43.22 35.53 3.09
C ALA A 574 -44.51 36.31 3.02
N ALA A 575 -45.63 35.80 3.60
CA ALA A 575 -46.90 36.50 3.66
C ALA A 575 -46.85 37.75 4.55
N VAL A 576 -46.14 37.67 5.70
CA VAL A 576 -45.97 38.82 6.63
C VAL A 576 -45.06 39.89 6.00
N VAL A 577 -43.99 39.51 5.31
CA VAL A 577 -43.09 40.43 4.59
C VAL A 577 -43.82 41.06 3.40
N GLY A 578 -44.65 40.31 2.65
CA GLY A 578 -45.45 40.79 1.56
C GLY A 578 -46.50 41.83 2.01
N ALA A 579 -47.18 41.60 3.15
CA ALA A 579 -48.13 42.53 3.74
C ALA A 579 -47.45 43.82 4.23
N ALA A 580 -46.25 43.72 4.84
CA ALA A 580 -45.47 44.88 5.28
C ALA A 580 -44.99 45.77 4.10
N ILE A 581 -44.64 45.17 2.98
CA ILE A 581 -44.24 45.89 1.75
C ILE A 581 -45.46 46.57 1.09
N ALA A 582 -46.64 45.93 1.09
CA ALA A 582 -47.86 46.50 0.56
C ALA A 582 -48.35 47.72 1.35
N VAL A 583 -48.25 47.67 2.70
CA VAL A 583 -48.60 48.80 3.58
C VAL A 583 -47.59 49.98 3.46
N LYS A 584 -46.31 49.69 3.18
CA LYS A 584 -45.28 50.70 2.97
C LYS A 584 -45.42 51.41 1.60
N LYS A 585 -45.96 50.74 0.57
CA LYS A 585 -46.26 51.34 -0.74
C LYS A 585 -47.55 52.17 -0.73
N SER A 586 -48.52 51.83 0.10
CA SER A 586 -49.76 52.62 0.25
C SER A 586 -49.54 53.94 0.98
N LYS A 587 -48.58 54.05 1.87
CA LYS A 587 -48.24 55.31 2.59
C LYS A 587 -47.32 56.29 1.83
N LYS A 588 -46.96 56.00 0.59
CA LYS A 588 -46.12 56.85 -0.27
C LYS A 588 -46.90 57.51 -1.44
N LYS A 589 -48.23 57.47 -1.41
CA LYS A 589 -49.12 58.05 -2.45
C LYS A 589 -50.16 58.98 -1.87
N ASP A 590 -49.86 59.68 -0.75
CA ASP A 590 -50.57 60.83 -0.27
C ASP A 590 -49.55 61.92 0.10
#